data_d0fbcfe2fae68e59f1cec711c3084836
#
_entry.id   d0fbcfe2fae68e59f1cec711c3084836
#
_cell.length_a   1.000
_cell.length_b   1.000
_cell.length_c   1.000
_cell.angle_alpha   90.00
_cell.angle_beta   90.00
_cell.angle_gamma   90.00
#
_symmetry.space_group_name_H-M   'P 1'
#
loop_
_entity.id
_entity.type
_entity.pdbx_description
1 polymer ?
#
loop_
_entity_poly.entity_id
_entity_poly.type
_entity_poly.pdbx_seq_one_letter_code
_entity_poly.pdbx_strand_id
1 'polypeptide(L)'
;MRSIREIQECTIAYFEKCSVPNAKLDTDLIIAHSLGVKRLDLYLDLERPLTDLQLDVLRPLVKRRAMREPLQYIIGSVEFAGTILAVDKRALIPRQETEELFIHACDNVGECPQRILDLGTGSGALAIALAKKYPQAQVTAVDFSSDALSLAQENSSANISEKKVQFIRSNWYNALPQDEKYDLIISNP
;
A
#
# COMPACT_ATOMS: atom_id res chain seq x y z
N MET A 1 -25.53 -23.28 7.02
CA MET A 1 -24.66 -22.09 6.84
C MET A 1 -23.70 -22.05 8.01
N ARG A 2 -22.43 -21.74 7.75
CA ARG A 2 -21.42 -21.60 8.81
C ARG A 2 -21.36 -20.15 9.28
N SER A 3 -21.16 -19.95 10.58
CA SER A 3 -20.97 -18.62 11.17
C SER A 3 -19.59 -18.02 10.83
N ILE A 4 -19.44 -16.71 11.00
CA ILE A 4 -18.15 -16.02 10.86
C ILE A 4 -17.10 -16.70 11.77
N ARG A 5 -17.45 -17.04 13.02
CA ARG A 5 -16.59 -17.74 13.98
C ARG A 5 -16.09 -19.07 13.42
N GLU A 6 -16.98 -19.92 12.94
CA GLU A 6 -16.61 -21.24 12.39
C GLU A 6 -15.71 -21.11 11.16
N ILE A 7 -15.96 -20.15 10.27
CA ILE A 7 -15.12 -19.86 9.11
C ILE A 7 -13.76 -19.32 9.54
N GLN A 8 -13.71 -18.46 10.53
CA GLN A 8 -12.47 -17.91 11.10
C GLN A 8 -11.60 -19.03 11.66
N GLU A 9 -12.15 -19.89 12.52
CA GLU A 9 -11.43 -21.01 13.11
C GLU A 9 -10.90 -21.99 12.06
N CYS A 10 -11.72 -22.38 11.09
CA CYS A 10 -11.30 -23.24 9.99
C CYS A 10 -10.20 -22.61 9.13
N THR A 11 -10.29 -21.30 8.87
CA THR A 11 -9.31 -20.59 8.03
C THR A 11 -7.97 -20.41 8.76
N ILE A 12 -8.00 -20.10 10.06
CA ILE A 12 -6.80 -20.02 10.91
C ILE A 12 -6.07 -21.36 10.88
N ALA A 13 -6.78 -22.46 11.19
CA ALA A 13 -6.18 -23.81 11.17
C ALA A 13 -5.61 -24.19 9.80
N TYR A 14 -6.26 -23.76 8.72
CA TYR A 14 -5.76 -23.97 7.35
C TYR A 14 -4.49 -23.15 7.09
N PHE A 15 -4.45 -21.89 7.48
CA PHE A 15 -3.27 -21.02 7.32
C PHE A 15 -2.09 -21.50 8.14
N GLU A 16 -2.30 -21.98 9.37
CA GLU A 16 -1.27 -22.60 10.20
C GLU A 16 -0.63 -23.81 9.51
N LYS A 17 -1.46 -24.70 8.94
CA LYS A 17 -0.96 -25.84 8.14
C LYS A 17 -0.16 -25.41 6.91
N CYS A 18 -0.49 -24.26 6.31
CA CYS A 18 0.23 -23.66 5.19
C CYS A 18 1.41 -22.78 5.64
N SER A 19 1.75 -22.76 6.93
CA SER A 19 2.83 -21.96 7.53
C SER A 19 2.70 -20.45 7.25
N VAL A 20 1.48 -19.91 7.21
CA VAL A 20 1.24 -18.47 7.10
C VAL A 20 1.61 -17.82 8.44
N PRO A 21 2.52 -16.81 8.48
CA PRO A 21 3.10 -16.31 9.74
C PRO A 21 2.08 -15.72 10.71
N ASN A 22 1.12 -14.98 10.23
CA ASN A 22 0.12 -14.26 11.04
C ASN A 22 -1.29 -14.79 10.77
N ALA A 23 -1.46 -16.14 10.87
CA ALA A 23 -2.67 -16.84 10.45
C ALA A 23 -3.97 -16.18 10.96
N LYS A 24 -4.03 -15.80 12.25
CA LYS A 24 -5.21 -15.15 12.84
C LYS A 24 -5.46 -13.76 12.27
N LEU A 25 -4.44 -12.90 12.23
CA LEU A 25 -4.58 -11.54 11.72
C LEU A 25 -4.95 -11.53 10.23
N ASP A 26 -4.28 -12.36 9.44
CA ASP A 26 -4.52 -12.48 8.00
C ASP A 26 -5.94 -12.98 7.72
N THR A 27 -6.43 -13.94 8.52
CA THR A 27 -7.81 -14.45 8.44
C THR A 27 -8.81 -13.33 8.71
N ASP A 28 -8.64 -12.59 9.80
CA ASP A 28 -9.53 -11.50 10.16
C ASP A 28 -9.60 -10.44 9.04
N LEU A 29 -8.45 -10.04 8.52
CA LEU A 29 -8.36 -9.01 7.47
C LEU A 29 -8.98 -9.48 6.15
N ILE A 30 -8.77 -10.74 5.76
CA ILE A 30 -9.36 -11.31 4.54
C ILE A 30 -10.88 -11.44 4.67
N ILE A 31 -11.40 -11.90 5.81
CA ILE A 31 -12.84 -11.97 6.04
C ILE A 31 -13.45 -10.58 6.04
N ALA A 32 -12.86 -9.62 6.77
CA ALA A 32 -13.32 -8.23 6.80
C ALA A 32 -13.36 -7.61 5.41
N HIS A 33 -12.29 -7.78 4.63
CA HIS A 33 -12.21 -7.31 3.25
C HIS A 33 -13.29 -7.93 2.37
N SER A 34 -13.49 -9.26 2.44
CA SER A 34 -14.49 -9.96 1.63
C SER A 34 -15.94 -9.56 1.95
N LEU A 35 -16.17 -9.09 3.17
CA LEU A 35 -17.49 -8.63 3.64
C LEU A 35 -17.70 -7.12 3.52
N GLY A 36 -16.64 -6.36 3.17
CA GLY A 36 -16.68 -4.89 3.09
C GLY A 36 -16.87 -4.20 4.45
N VAL A 37 -16.37 -4.81 5.54
CA VAL A 37 -16.48 -4.29 6.91
C VAL A 37 -15.10 -4.04 7.53
N LYS A 38 -15.03 -3.28 8.63
CA LYS A 38 -13.79 -3.13 9.38
C LYS A 38 -13.49 -4.40 10.18
N ARG A 39 -12.20 -4.70 10.41
CA ARG A 39 -11.79 -5.90 11.17
C ARG A 39 -12.48 -6.00 12.54
N LEU A 40 -12.61 -4.86 13.25
CA LEU A 40 -13.24 -4.85 14.56
C LEU A 40 -14.74 -5.19 14.52
N ASP A 41 -15.41 -4.85 13.43
CA ASP A 41 -16.85 -5.12 13.25
C ASP A 41 -17.15 -6.61 13.16
N LEU A 42 -16.17 -7.43 12.74
CA LEU A 42 -16.32 -8.90 12.74
C LEU A 42 -16.64 -9.44 14.14
N TYR A 43 -16.03 -8.85 15.18
CA TYR A 43 -16.17 -9.31 16.56
C TYR A 43 -17.50 -8.92 17.19
N LEU A 44 -18.25 -8.02 16.57
CA LEU A 44 -19.58 -7.61 17.02
C LEU A 44 -20.67 -8.63 16.62
N ASP A 45 -20.41 -9.46 15.62
CA ASP A 45 -21.42 -10.37 15.06
C ASP A 45 -20.81 -11.71 14.57
N LEU A 46 -19.99 -12.35 15.43
CA LEU A 46 -19.30 -13.59 15.11
C LEU A 46 -20.24 -14.76 14.81
N GLU A 47 -21.45 -14.75 15.36
CA GLU A 47 -22.43 -15.81 15.16
C GLU A 47 -23.25 -15.63 13.87
N ARG A 48 -23.08 -14.52 13.15
CA ARG A 48 -23.74 -14.29 11.87
C ARG A 48 -23.33 -15.35 10.85
N PRO A 49 -24.31 -16.07 10.25
CA PRO A 49 -24.02 -17.01 9.20
C PRO A 49 -23.60 -16.30 7.90
N LEU A 50 -22.62 -16.86 7.18
CA LEU A 50 -22.23 -16.39 5.86
C LEU A 50 -23.07 -17.09 4.78
N THR A 51 -23.46 -16.31 3.78
CA THR A 51 -24.15 -16.83 2.59
C THR A 51 -23.18 -17.54 1.64
N ASP A 52 -23.67 -18.37 0.76
CA ASP A 52 -22.84 -19.04 -0.25
C ASP A 52 -22.14 -18.04 -1.17
N LEU A 53 -22.80 -16.94 -1.54
CA LEU A 53 -22.19 -15.85 -2.32
C LEU A 53 -20.99 -15.20 -1.59
N GLN A 54 -21.11 -14.96 -0.29
CA GLN A 54 -20.01 -14.42 0.51
C GLN A 54 -18.85 -15.42 0.62
N LEU A 55 -19.15 -16.70 0.75
CA LEU A 55 -18.13 -17.77 0.76
C LEU A 55 -17.44 -17.91 -0.61
N ASP A 56 -18.14 -17.70 -1.71
CA ASP A 56 -17.56 -17.76 -3.06
C ASP A 56 -16.59 -16.60 -3.32
N VAL A 57 -16.81 -15.42 -2.73
CA VAL A 57 -15.85 -14.30 -2.73
C VAL A 57 -14.65 -14.62 -1.82
N LEU A 58 -14.88 -15.16 -0.64
CA LEU A 58 -13.85 -15.41 0.37
C LEU A 58 -12.86 -16.53 -0.03
N ARG A 59 -13.35 -17.65 -0.55
CA ARG A 59 -12.54 -18.82 -0.87
C ARG A 59 -11.33 -18.56 -1.77
N PRO A 60 -11.43 -17.79 -2.88
CA PRO A 60 -10.27 -17.47 -3.70
C PRO A 60 -9.20 -16.66 -2.94
N LEU A 61 -9.60 -15.72 -2.09
CA LEU A 61 -8.69 -14.89 -1.30
C LEU A 61 -7.90 -15.74 -0.30
N VAL A 62 -8.59 -16.65 0.40
CA VAL A 62 -7.96 -17.61 1.31
C VAL A 62 -6.97 -18.51 0.57
N LYS A 63 -7.32 -19.02 -0.62
CA LYS A 63 -6.40 -19.84 -1.42
C LYS A 63 -5.14 -19.05 -1.83
N ARG A 64 -5.28 -17.82 -2.28
CA ARG A 64 -4.16 -16.94 -2.65
C ARG A 64 -3.22 -16.75 -1.45
N ARG A 65 -3.76 -16.48 -0.26
CA ARG A 65 -2.93 -16.30 0.94
C ARG A 65 -2.24 -17.60 1.37
N ALA A 66 -2.92 -18.74 1.29
CA ALA A 66 -2.33 -20.06 1.55
C ALA A 66 -1.16 -20.39 0.60
N MET A 67 -1.19 -19.87 -0.64
CA MET A 67 -0.07 -19.93 -1.59
C MET A 67 1.01 -18.87 -1.33
N ARG A 68 0.99 -18.20 -0.17
CA ARG A 68 1.97 -17.22 0.28
C ARG A 68 1.95 -15.89 -0.49
N GLU A 69 0.90 -15.60 -1.24
CA GLU A 69 0.73 -14.27 -1.82
C GLU A 69 0.65 -13.23 -0.69
N PRO A 70 1.36 -12.08 -0.79
CA PRO A 70 1.28 -11.03 0.21
C PRO A 70 -0.15 -10.59 0.47
N LEU A 71 -0.50 -10.42 1.75
CA LEU A 71 -1.85 -10.03 2.16
C LEU A 71 -2.31 -8.73 1.50
N GLN A 72 -1.41 -7.75 1.42
CA GLN A 72 -1.68 -6.44 0.82
C GLN A 72 -2.07 -6.54 -0.67
N TYR A 73 -1.46 -7.45 -1.43
CA TYR A 73 -1.86 -7.70 -2.82
C TYR A 73 -3.22 -8.40 -2.92
N ILE A 74 -3.61 -9.15 -1.90
CA ILE A 74 -4.93 -9.80 -1.84
C ILE A 74 -6.01 -8.76 -1.53
N ILE A 75 -5.74 -7.86 -0.57
CA ILE A 75 -6.63 -6.77 -0.16
C ILE A 75 -6.63 -5.63 -1.19
N GLY A 76 -5.51 -5.45 -1.92
CA GLY A 76 -5.34 -4.42 -2.95
C GLY A 76 -4.99 -3.04 -2.40
N SER A 77 -4.73 -2.90 -1.10
CA SER A 77 -4.37 -1.62 -0.49
C SER A 77 -3.47 -1.77 0.73
N VAL A 78 -2.75 -0.67 1.04
CA VAL A 78 -1.93 -0.52 2.24
C VAL A 78 -2.06 0.91 2.76
N GLU A 79 -1.97 1.09 4.06
CA GLU A 79 -1.81 2.41 4.68
C GLU A 79 -0.32 2.76 4.74
N PHE A 80 0.01 4.00 4.36
CA PHE A 80 1.36 4.56 4.44
C PHE A 80 1.28 6.04 4.82
N ALA A 81 1.91 6.43 5.91
CA ALA A 81 1.89 7.80 6.45
C ALA A 81 0.48 8.43 6.48
N GLY A 82 -0.51 7.67 6.97
CA GLY A 82 -1.92 8.09 7.05
C GLY A 82 -2.64 8.20 5.69
N THR A 83 -2.08 7.60 4.64
CA THR A 83 -2.65 7.60 3.29
C THR A 83 -2.91 6.18 2.83
N ILE A 84 -4.11 5.89 2.31
CA ILE A 84 -4.43 4.59 1.72
C ILE A 84 -3.96 4.58 0.27
N LEU A 85 -3.07 3.65 -0.05
CA LEU A 85 -2.50 3.45 -1.38
C LEU A 85 -2.98 2.12 -1.96
N ALA A 86 -3.34 2.11 -3.23
CA ALA A 86 -3.53 0.87 -3.98
C ALA A 86 -2.18 0.17 -4.16
N VAL A 87 -2.16 -1.15 -4.04
CA VAL A 87 -0.98 -1.97 -4.24
C VAL A 87 -1.31 -3.23 -5.03
N ASP A 88 -0.46 -3.53 -6.00
CA ASP A 88 -0.50 -4.75 -6.80
C ASP A 88 0.90 -5.11 -7.29
N LYS A 89 0.99 -6.10 -8.16
CA LYS A 89 2.27 -6.63 -8.65
C LYS A 89 3.11 -5.66 -9.50
N ARG A 90 2.58 -4.48 -9.83
CA ARG A 90 3.30 -3.44 -10.60
C ARG A 90 4.41 -2.77 -9.78
N ALA A 91 4.29 -2.72 -8.45
CA ALA A 91 5.28 -2.13 -7.58
C ALA A 91 5.43 -2.89 -6.26
N LEU A 92 6.58 -2.71 -5.62
CA LEU A 92 6.81 -3.27 -4.28
C LEU A 92 5.82 -2.66 -3.28
N ILE A 93 5.32 -3.48 -2.36
CA ILE A 93 4.49 -3.02 -1.24
C ILE A 93 5.33 -2.08 -0.36
N PRO A 94 4.87 -0.85 -0.08
CA PRO A 94 5.54 0.04 0.86
C PRO A 94 5.79 -0.67 2.21
N ARG A 95 7.01 -0.56 2.73
CA ARG A 95 7.41 -1.18 3.97
C ARG A 95 7.44 -0.18 5.12
N GLN A 96 7.43 -0.68 6.35
CA GLN A 96 7.53 0.15 7.55
C GLN A 96 8.83 0.96 7.57
N GLU A 97 9.94 0.38 7.14
CA GLU A 97 11.25 1.06 7.04
C GLU A 97 11.19 2.26 6.09
N THR A 98 10.33 2.20 5.06
CA THR A 98 10.09 3.34 4.16
C THR A 98 9.33 4.47 4.87
N GLU A 99 8.43 4.13 5.78
CA GLU A 99 7.71 5.13 6.60
C GLU A 99 8.64 5.78 7.63
N GLU A 100 9.56 5.02 8.22
CA GLU A 100 10.62 5.55 9.09
C GLU A 100 11.55 6.50 8.32
N LEU A 101 11.92 6.13 7.08
CA LEU A 101 12.71 7.00 6.19
C LEU A 101 11.98 8.31 5.89
N PHE A 102 10.65 8.26 5.63
CA PHE A 102 9.84 9.46 5.41
C PHE A 102 9.85 10.37 6.64
N ILE A 103 9.65 9.82 7.84
CA ILE A 103 9.67 10.59 9.10
C ILE A 103 11.04 11.24 9.29
N HIS A 104 12.12 10.46 9.15
CA HIS A 104 13.47 10.98 9.28
C HIS A 104 13.81 12.08 8.26
N ALA A 105 13.37 11.93 7.01
CA ALA A 105 13.55 12.96 5.99
C ALA A 105 12.81 14.25 6.35
N CYS A 106 11.58 14.16 6.86
CA CYS A 106 10.80 15.33 7.30
C CYS A 106 11.45 16.06 8.47
N ASP A 107 12.09 15.35 9.39
CA ASP A 107 12.77 15.94 10.56
C ASP A 107 14.06 16.70 10.18
N ASN A 108 14.65 16.40 9.02
CA ASN A 108 15.95 16.93 8.62
C ASN A 108 15.91 17.91 7.42
N VAL A 109 14.85 17.93 6.60
CA VAL A 109 14.81 18.75 5.37
C VAL A 109 14.47 20.23 5.63
N GLY A 110 14.03 20.57 6.85
CA GLY A 110 13.55 21.90 7.18
C GLY A 110 12.05 22.11 6.88
N GLU A 111 11.53 23.31 7.22
CA GLU A 111 10.09 23.55 7.22
C GLU A 111 9.47 23.75 5.83
N CYS A 112 10.24 24.25 4.85
CA CYS A 112 9.71 24.68 3.56
C CYS A 112 10.57 24.25 2.36
N PRO A 113 10.79 22.95 2.12
CA PRO A 113 11.47 22.53 0.90
C PRO A 113 10.63 22.93 -0.31
N GLN A 114 11.30 23.41 -1.38
CA GLN A 114 10.62 23.85 -2.61
C GLN A 114 10.63 22.75 -3.66
N ARG A 115 11.69 21.93 -3.69
CA ARG A 115 11.89 20.91 -4.72
C ARG A 115 12.32 19.57 -4.07
N ILE A 116 11.55 18.54 -4.32
CA ILE A 116 11.76 17.21 -3.75
C ILE A 116 11.86 16.21 -4.89
N LEU A 117 12.81 15.28 -4.78
CA LEU A 117 12.99 14.18 -5.72
C LEU A 117 12.87 12.84 -5.00
N ASP A 118 11.98 11.98 -5.49
CA ASP A 118 11.82 10.58 -5.07
C ASP A 118 12.36 9.66 -6.18
N LEU A 119 13.44 8.93 -5.88
CA LEU A 119 14.12 8.03 -6.81
C LEU A 119 13.70 6.57 -6.56
N GLY A 120 13.12 5.92 -7.56
CA GLY A 120 12.55 4.59 -7.42
C GLY A 120 11.21 4.63 -6.68
N THR A 121 10.31 5.49 -7.16
CA THR A 121 9.06 5.83 -6.44
C THR A 121 8.11 4.65 -6.22
N GLY A 122 8.21 3.58 -7.02
CA GLY A 122 7.37 2.41 -6.92
C GLY A 122 5.89 2.74 -7.00
N SER A 123 5.13 2.47 -5.94
CA SER A 123 3.70 2.81 -5.82
C SER A 123 3.42 4.31 -5.61
N GLY A 124 4.45 5.15 -5.52
CA GLY A 124 4.32 6.58 -5.25
C GLY A 124 4.24 6.94 -3.77
N ALA A 125 4.49 6.00 -2.86
CA ALA A 125 4.24 6.16 -1.42
C ALA A 125 4.97 7.38 -0.83
N LEU A 126 6.29 7.49 -1.04
CA LEU A 126 7.10 8.61 -0.55
C LEU A 126 6.71 9.93 -1.23
N ALA A 127 6.61 9.93 -2.56
CA ALA A 127 6.25 11.11 -3.32
C ALA A 127 4.90 11.70 -2.90
N ILE A 128 3.88 10.85 -2.70
CA ILE A 128 2.54 11.26 -2.28
C ILE A 128 2.55 11.78 -0.84
N ALA A 129 3.22 11.06 0.09
CA ALA A 129 3.33 11.49 1.48
C ALA A 129 4.05 12.84 1.61
N LEU A 130 5.14 13.04 0.86
CA LEU A 130 5.88 14.30 0.83
C LEU A 130 5.07 15.44 0.21
N ALA A 131 4.34 15.20 -0.88
CA ALA A 131 3.46 16.19 -1.49
C ALA A 131 2.30 16.63 -0.58
N LYS A 132 1.80 15.72 0.28
CA LYS A 132 0.80 16.03 1.31
C LYS A 132 1.41 16.82 2.47
N LYS A 133 2.60 16.45 2.91
CA LYS A 133 3.32 17.11 4.02
C LYS A 133 3.77 18.51 3.65
N TYR A 134 4.22 18.71 2.41
CA TYR A 134 4.75 19.98 1.88
C TYR A 134 3.93 20.47 0.69
N PRO A 135 2.74 21.04 0.92
CA PRO A 135 1.80 21.38 -0.16
C PRO A 135 2.31 22.46 -1.12
N GLN A 136 3.36 23.20 -0.76
CA GLN A 136 4.00 24.20 -1.63
C GLN A 136 5.19 23.62 -2.43
N ALA A 137 5.66 22.44 -2.08
CA ALA A 137 6.78 21.80 -2.76
C ALA A 137 6.37 21.22 -4.12
N GLN A 138 7.27 21.33 -5.10
CA GLN A 138 7.22 20.59 -6.34
C GLN A 138 7.90 19.23 -6.13
N VAL A 139 7.13 18.15 -6.24
CA VAL A 139 7.66 16.80 -6.09
C VAL A 139 7.86 16.16 -7.45
N THR A 140 9.08 15.70 -7.72
CA THR A 140 9.41 14.89 -8.90
C THR A 140 9.62 13.46 -8.43
N ALA A 141 8.92 12.52 -9.04
CA ALA A 141 8.99 11.09 -8.74
C ALA A 141 9.43 10.31 -9.96
N VAL A 142 10.49 9.54 -9.84
CA VAL A 142 11.03 8.79 -10.97
C VAL A 142 11.02 7.29 -10.69
N ASP A 143 10.79 6.51 -11.74
CA ASP A 143 10.93 5.06 -11.70
C ASP A 143 11.37 4.56 -13.08
N PHE A 144 12.06 3.43 -13.11
CA PHE A 144 12.43 2.75 -14.36
C PHE A 144 11.22 2.02 -14.97
N SER A 145 10.34 1.50 -14.13
CA SER A 145 9.16 0.74 -14.51
C SER A 145 7.99 1.66 -14.88
N SER A 146 7.49 1.55 -16.11
CA SER A 146 6.26 2.21 -16.55
C SER A 146 5.02 1.75 -15.77
N ASP A 147 5.02 0.48 -15.35
CA ASP A 147 3.90 -0.10 -14.62
C ASP A 147 3.83 0.45 -13.19
N ALA A 148 5.00 0.60 -12.52
CA ALA A 148 5.09 1.26 -11.23
C ALA A 148 4.61 2.71 -11.30
N LEU A 149 5.05 3.46 -12.32
CA LEU A 149 4.59 4.85 -12.53
C LEU A 149 3.08 4.95 -12.80
N SER A 150 2.50 3.98 -13.52
CA SER A 150 1.04 3.93 -13.71
C SER A 150 0.32 3.79 -12.36
N LEU A 151 0.77 2.85 -11.51
CA LEU A 151 0.22 2.68 -10.16
C LEU A 151 0.41 3.94 -9.29
N ALA A 152 1.59 4.57 -9.35
CA ALA A 152 1.88 5.80 -8.61
C ALA A 152 0.98 6.96 -9.05
N GLN A 153 0.69 7.08 -10.34
CA GLN A 153 -0.25 8.09 -10.88
C GLN A 153 -1.69 7.83 -10.43
N GLU A 154 -2.13 6.57 -10.42
CA GLU A 154 -3.45 6.17 -9.89
C GLU A 154 -3.56 6.56 -8.41
N ASN A 155 -2.55 6.21 -7.61
CA ASN A 155 -2.47 6.54 -6.20
C ASN A 155 -2.46 8.05 -5.95
N SER A 156 -1.68 8.80 -6.73
CA SER A 156 -1.62 10.26 -6.63
C SER A 156 -2.98 10.88 -6.95
N SER A 157 -3.64 10.44 -8.02
CA SER A 157 -4.96 10.94 -8.42
C SER A 157 -6.05 10.66 -7.39
N ALA A 158 -5.95 9.53 -6.68
CA ALA A 158 -6.90 9.18 -5.62
C ALA A 158 -6.68 9.96 -4.31
N ASN A 159 -5.47 10.45 -4.07
CA ASN A 159 -5.08 11.00 -2.77
C ASN A 159 -4.76 12.50 -2.77
N ILE A 160 -4.49 13.09 -3.92
CA ILE A 160 -4.10 14.50 -4.07
C ILE A 160 -4.96 15.14 -5.15
N SER A 161 -5.67 16.21 -4.79
CA SER A 161 -6.62 16.94 -5.68
C SER A 161 -5.94 17.76 -6.78
N GLU A 162 -4.65 18.03 -6.69
CA GLU A 162 -3.87 18.80 -7.65
C GLU A 162 -2.72 17.97 -8.21
N LYS A 163 -2.27 18.28 -9.45
CA LYS A 163 -1.10 17.63 -10.06
C LYS A 163 0.21 18.14 -9.43
N LYS A 164 0.44 17.83 -8.16
CA LYS A 164 1.62 18.25 -7.37
C LYS A 164 2.83 17.36 -7.55
N VAL A 165 2.62 16.13 -8.07
CA VAL A 165 3.69 15.18 -8.30
C VAL A 165 3.89 15.01 -9.81
N GLN A 166 5.10 15.26 -10.27
CA GLN A 166 5.53 15.00 -11.62
C GLN A 166 6.15 13.61 -11.70
N PHE A 167 5.54 12.69 -12.45
CA PHE A 167 6.04 11.35 -12.66
C PHE A 167 6.85 11.27 -13.95
N ILE A 168 8.10 10.79 -13.87
CA ILE A 168 9.01 10.70 -15.00
C ILE A 168 9.60 9.30 -15.06
N ARG A 169 9.51 8.64 -16.23
CA ARG A 169 10.23 7.40 -16.46
C ARG A 169 11.72 7.69 -16.64
N SER A 170 12.55 7.17 -15.75
CA SER A 170 13.99 7.40 -15.76
C SER A 170 14.76 6.22 -15.19
N ASN A 171 15.93 5.98 -15.73
CA ASN A 171 16.95 5.19 -15.07
C ASN A 171 17.79 6.15 -14.20
N TRP A 172 17.46 6.21 -12.90
CA TRP A 172 17.99 7.18 -11.96
C TRP A 172 17.82 8.62 -12.47
N TYR A 173 18.89 9.37 -12.63
CA TYR A 173 18.91 10.78 -13.02
C TYR A 173 18.84 11.03 -14.56
N ASN A 174 18.87 9.98 -15.38
CA ASN A 174 19.13 10.10 -16.84
C ASN A 174 18.12 10.99 -17.59
N ALA A 175 16.87 11.03 -17.15
CA ALA A 175 15.82 11.84 -17.78
C ALA A 175 15.58 13.17 -17.06
N LEU A 176 16.33 13.47 -15.99
CA LEU A 176 16.22 14.73 -15.26
C LEU A 176 17.16 15.78 -15.86
N PRO A 177 16.78 17.08 -15.82
CA PRO A 177 17.66 18.15 -16.21
C PRO A 177 18.94 18.17 -15.36
N GLN A 178 20.10 18.31 -16.00
CA GLN A 178 21.41 18.23 -15.30
C GLN A 178 21.66 19.36 -14.29
N ASP A 179 21.06 20.53 -14.52
CA ASP A 179 21.25 21.72 -13.67
C ASP A 179 20.16 21.85 -12.59
N GLU A 180 19.24 20.88 -12.50
CA GLU A 180 18.16 20.93 -11.54
C GLU A 180 18.67 20.57 -10.14
N LYS A 181 18.33 21.40 -9.13
CA LYS A 181 18.69 21.18 -7.73
C LYS A 181 17.45 20.87 -6.91
N TYR A 182 17.60 20.02 -5.93
CA TYR A 182 16.56 19.60 -5.02
C TYR A 182 16.97 19.88 -3.57
N ASP A 183 16.02 20.29 -2.75
CA ASP A 183 16.21 20.50 -1.31
C ASP A 183 16.24 19.16 -0.57
N LEU A 184 15.50 18.17 -1.12
CA LEU A 184 15.47 16.79 -0.63
C LEU A 184 15.55 15.81 -1.81
N ILE A 185 16.46 14.85 -1.71
CA ILE A 185 16.49 13.66 -2.56
C ILE A 185 16.30 12.46 -1.65
N ILE A 186 15.27 11.65 -1.93
CA ILE A 186 14.95 10.46 -1.16
C ILE A 186 14.87 9.24 -2.08
N SER A 187 15.27 8.08 -1.56
CA SER A 187 15.23 6.84 -2.33
C SER A 187 15.10 5.64 -1.41
N ASN A 188 14.20 4.72 -1.75
CA ASN A 188 14.13 3.37 -1.20
C ASN A 188 13.91 2.40 -2.37
N PRO A 189 14.97 2.09 -3.15
CA PRO A 189 14.92 1.37 -4.42
C PRO A 189 14.60 -0.11 -4.26
#